data_4f99492ac349ec4f85137cf950c4839a
#
_entry.id   4f99492ac349ec4f85137cf950c4839a
#
_cell.length_a   1.000
_cell.length_b   1.000
_cell.length_c   1.000
_cell.angle_alpha   90.00
_cell.angle_beta   90.00
_cell.angle_gamma   90.00
#
_symmetry.space_group_name_H-M   'P 1'
#
loop_
_entity.id
_entity.type
_entity.pdbx_description
1 polymer ?
#
loop_
_entity_poly.entity_id
_entity_poly.type
_entity_poly.pdbx_seq_one_letter_code
_entity_poly.pdbx_strand_id
1 'polypeptide(L)'
;MAKRTAVFCWTLTMDVYEILILILVLALVFLAILFYERSDTRQIKKAGKKAEQSVQKDLKQILLKDDLYFSNVNVVYGKQKTELDNLIVNKNGIFIVEVKNYSGEIYGIREDRKWLKQRFSGGGKLYQKHVDNPIGQVKRQEFILSRAFKKHGISAWVTGYIYFTNHNAPFADDYFIDSYRELKQIIHSRNDDPLTKKQILQIKALIEKKKLQ
;
A
#
# COMPACT_ATOMS: atom_id res chain seq x y z
N MET A 1 -36.97 -73.33 -11.77
CA MET A 1 -37.32 -72.15 -10.99
C MET A 1 -36.21 -71.16 -11.10
N ALA A 2 -36.35 -70.14 -11.93
CA ALA A 2 -35.37 -69.06 -12.11
C ALA A 2 -35.91 -67.80 -11.46
N LYS A 3 -35.27 -67.36 -10.36
CA LYS A 3 -35.56 -66.08 -9.73
C LYS A 3 -34.98 -64.96 -10.54
N ARG A 4 -35.85 -64.13 -11.20
CA ARG A 4 -35.48 -62.87 -11.81
C ARG A 4 -35.28 -61.85 -10.68
N THR A 5 -34.02 -61.45 -10.44
CA THR A 5 -33.68 -60.29 -9.65
C THR A 5 -33.91 -59.04 -10.51
N ALA A 6 -34.97 -58.31 -10.20
CA ALA A 6 -35.21 -57.01 -10.79
C ALA A 6 -34.20 -56.00 -10.21
N VAL A 7 -33.24 -55.57 -11.04
CA VAL A 7 -32.38 -54.46 -10.74
C VAL A 7 -33.19 -53.18 -10.95
N PHE A 8 -33.58 -52.52 -9.84
CA PHE A 8 -34.30 -51.27 -9.86
C PHE A 8 -33.27 -50.16 -10.18
N CYS A 9 -33.22 -49.78 -11.46
CA CYS A 9 -32.39 -48.65 -11.91
C CYS A 9 -33.16 -47.38 -11.61
N TRP A 10 -32.78 -46.69 -10.55
CA TRP A 10 -33.24 -45.31 -10.27
C TRP A 10 -32.55 -44.37 -11.27
N THR A 11 -33.22 -44.13 -12.39
CA THR A 11 -32.84 -42.97 -13.24
C THR A 11 -33.37 -41.74 -12.54
N LEU A 12 -32.48 -40.96 -11.93
CA LEU A 12 -32.80 -39.64 -11.38
C LEU A 12 -33.03 -38.71 -12.60
N THR A 13 -34.24 -38.67 -13.11
CA THR A 13 -34.66 -37.65 -14.07
C THR A 13 -35.08 -36.42 -13.25
N MET A 14 -34.18 -35.43 -13.12
CA MET A 14 -34.54 -34.17 -12.54
C MET A 14 -35.49 -33.43 -13.47
N ASP A 15 -36.63 -32.96 -12.94
CA ASP A 15 -37.56 -32.14 -13.67
C ASP A 15 -36.94 -30.76 -13.99
N VAL A 16 -37.38 -30.16 -15.10
CA VAL A 16 -36.87 -28.85 -15.55
C VAL A 16 -36.93 -27.80 -14.43
N TYR A 17 -37.94 -27.86 -13.58
CA TYR A 17 -38.06 -26.95 -12.41
C TYR A 17 -36.98 -27.18 -11.35
N GLU A 18 -36.60 -28.42 -11.09
CA GLU A 18 -35.54 -28.76 -10.14
C GLU A 18 -34.18 -28.22 -10.64
N ILE A 19 -33.92 -28.39 -11.97
CA ILE A 19 -32.74 -27.82 -12.59
C ILE A 19 -32.71 -26.32 -12.51
N LEU A 20 -33.83 -25.62 -12.75
CA LEU A 20 -33.93 -24.16 -12.66
C LEU A 20 -33.72 -23.67 -11.23
N ILE A 21 -34.28 -24.37 -10.23
CA ILE A 21 -34.07 -24.06 -8.81
C ILE A 21 -32.59 -24.24 -8.43
N LEU A 22 -31.95 -25.32 -8.88
CA LEU A 22 -30.55 -25.56 -8.62
C LEU A 22 -29.67 -24.43 -9.21
N ILE A 23 -29.93 -24.04 -10.45
CA ILE A 23 -29.20 -22.92 -11.10
C ILE A 23 -29.41 -21.62 -10.33
N LEU A 24 -30.63 -21.33 -9.89
CA LEU A 24 -30.92 -20.14 -9.10
C LEU A 24 -30.17 -20.14 -7.76
N VAL A 25 -30.16 -21.26 -7.04
CA VAL A 25 -29.43 -21.40 -5.79
C VAL A 25 -27.93 -21.22 -6.00
N LEU A 26 -27.34 -21.85 -7.02
CA LEU A 26 -25.93 -21.67 -7.37
C LEU A 26 -25.60 -20.23 -7.71
N ALA A 27 -26.47 -19.54 -8.47
CA ALA A 27 -26.30 -18.13 -8.79
C ALA A 27 -26.34 -17.25 -7.53
N LEU A 28 -27.26 -17.51 -6.60
CA LEU A 28 -27.34 -16.75 -5.33
C LEU A 28 -26.11 -17.00 -4.44
N VAL A 29 -25.64 -18.24 -4.36
CA VAL A 29 -24.39 -18.57 -3.62
C VAL A 29 -23.19 -17.87 -4.25
N PHE A 30 -23.07 -17.88 -5.57
CA PHE A 30 -22.01 -17.18 -6.29
C PHE A 30 -22.05 -15.66 -6.04
N LEU A 31 -23.23 -15.05 -6.11
CA LEU A 31 -23.42 -13.63 -5.79
C LEU A 31 -23.05 -13.33 -4.33
N ALA A 32 -23.42 -14.19 -3.38
CA ALA A 32 -23.05 -14.04 -1.98
C ALA A 32 -21.54 -14.09 -1.77
N ILE A 33 -20.82 -14.99 -2.45
CA ILE A 33 -19.36 -15.09 -2.42
C ILE A 33 -18.73 -13.79 -2.97
N LEU A 34 -19.18 -13.32 -4.14
CA LEU A 34 -18.69 -12.07 -4.73
C LEU A 34 -18.93 -10.86 -3.82
N PHE A 35 -20.09 -10.81 -3.18
CA PHE A 35 -20.41 -9.73 -2.24
C PHE A 35 -19.52 -9.79 -0.99
N TYR A 36 -19.26 -10.98 -0.47
CA TYR A 36 -18.38 -11.19 0.68
C TYR A 36 -16.94 -10.75 0.38
N GLU A 37 -16.36 -11.19 -0.75
CA GLU A 37 -15.01 -10.79 -1.17
C GLU A 37 -14.89 -9.28 -1.38
N ARG A 38 -15.92 -8.67 -1.98
CA ARG A 38 -15.95 -7.22 -2.20
C ARG A 38 -16.07 -6.44 -0.88
N SER A 39 -16.79 -6.96 0.09
CA SER A 39 -16.94 -6.37 1.42
C SER A 39 -15.60 -6.41 2.18
N ASP A 40 -14.91 -7.54 2.20
CA ASP A 40 -13.60 -7.70 2.87
C ASP A 40 -12.56 -6.76 2.26
N THR A 41 -12.48 -6.69 0.93
CA THR A 41 -11.58 -5.77 0.22
C THR A 41 -11.86 -4.30 0.56
N ARG A 42 -13.15 -3.91 0.71
CA ARG A 42 -13.54 -2.55 1.09
C ARG A 42 -13.11 -2.22 2.52
N GLN A 43 -13.26 -3.16 3.45
CA GLN A 43 -12.84 -2.98 4.84
C GLN A 43 -11.33 -2.80 4.94
N ILE A 44 -10.55 -3.63 4.24
CA ILE A 44 -9.08 -3.53 4.19
C ILE A 44 -8.65 -2.16 3.64
N LYS A 45 -9.23 -1.71 2.53
CA LYS A 45 -8.94 -0.38 1.95
C LYS A 45 -9.31 0.76 2.90
N LYS A 46 -10.46 0.65 3.59
CA LYS A 46 -10.89 1.65 4.57
C LYS A 46 -9.95 1.72 5.77
N ALA A 47 -9.49 0.57 6.28
CA ALA A 47 -8.51 0.51 7.36
C ALA A 47 -7.16 1.10 6.94
N GLY A 48 -6.67 0.80 5.73
CA GLY A 48 -5.46 1.42 5.17
C GLY A 48 -5.57 2.93 5.10
N LYS A 49 -6.65 3.45 4.50
CA LYS A 49 -6.88 4.89 4.39
C LYS A 49 -6.98 5.59 5.76
N LYS A 50 -7.60 4.95 6.76
CA LYS A 50 -7.68 5.48 8.12
C LYS A 50 -6.28 5.54 8.77
N ALA A 51 -5.47 4.53 8.57
CA ALA A 51 -4.09 4.50 9.05
C ALA A 51 -3.25 5.63 8.42
N GLU A 52 -3.31 5.79 7.09
CA GLU A 52 -2.66 6.89 6.37
C GLU A 52 -3.08 8.26 6.91
N GLN A 53 -4.39 8.49 7.13
CA GLN A 53 -4.90 9.74 7.70
C GLN A 53 -4.39 10.01 9.12
N SER A 54 -4.27 8.97 9.96
CA SER A 54 -3.68 9.10 11.28
C SER A 54 -2.23 9.51 11.19
N VAL A 55 -1.44 8.82 10.36
CA VAL A 55 -0.03 9.13 10.12
C VAL A 55 0.14 10.56 9.59
N GLN A 56 -0.70 10.99 8.64
CA GLN A 56 -0.67 12.36 8.12
C GLN A 56 -0.87 13.43 9.22
N LYS A 57 -1.77 13.16 10.17
CA LYS A 57 -2.01 14.04 11.30
C LYS A 57 -0.78 14.14 12.21
N ASP A 58 -0.17 12.97 12.49
CA ASP A 58 1.00 12.90 13.37
C ASP A 58 2.25 13.50 12.72
N LEU A 59 2.43 13.26 11.39
CA LEU A 59 3.50 13.89 10.62
C LEU A 59 3.46 15.42 10.69
N LYS A 60 2.26 16.02 10.59
CA LYS A 60 2.12 17.48 10.68
C LYS A 60 2.58 18.06 12.02
N GLN A 61 2.60 17.28 13.10
CA GLN A 61 3.05 17.73 14.41
C GLN A 61 4.58 17.81 14.55
N ILE A 62 5.31 17.07 13.72
CA ILE A 62 6.77 17.08 13.74
C ILE A 62 7.39 18.11 12.79
N LEU A 63 6.58 18.69 11.89
CA LEU A 63 7.05 19.67 10.91
C LEU A 63 7.32 21.02 11.55
N LEU A 64 8.32 21.73 11.01
CA LEU A 64 8.63 23.11 11.34
C LEU A 64 7.87 24.06 10.41
N LYS A 65 7.83 25.35 10.78
CA LYS A 65 7.08 26.38 10.05
C LYS A 65 7.42 26.48 8.55
N ASP A 66 8.67 26.22 8.21
CA ASP A 66 9.17 26.34 6.83
C ASP A 66 9.16 25.01 6.04
N ASP A 67 8.72 23.94 6.68
CA ASP A 67 8.58 22.64 6.01
C ASP A 67 7.33 22.64 5.14
N LEU A 68 7.46 22.15 3.92
CA LEU A 68 6.32 21.89 3.04
C LEU A 68 5.89 20.44 3.20
N TYR A 69 4.60 20.23 3.27
CA TYR A 69 4.00 18.91 3.38
C TYR A 69 2.90 18.72 2.31
N PHE A 70 2.98 17.60 1.62
CA PHE A 70 1.98 17.19 0.63
C PHE A 70 1.60 15.73 0.88
N SER A 71 0.35 15.37 0.62
CA SER A 71 -0.13 13.99 0.70
C SER A 71 -0.77 13.56 -0.60
N ASN A 72 -0.71 12.26 -0.90
CA ASN A 72 -1.31 11.64 -2.07
C ASN A 72 -0.85 12.31 -3.38
N VAL A 73 0.47 12.50 -3.51
CA VAL A 73 1.06 13.18 -4.67
C VAL A 73 1.25 12.20 -5.81
N ASN A 74 0.54 12.41 -6.92
CA ASN A 74 0.75 11.63 -8.13
C ASN A 74 1.92 12.18 -8.93
N VAL A 75 2.84 11.29 -9.31
CA VAL A 75 4.04 11.63 -10.09
C VAL A 75 4.16 10.74 -11.31
N VAL A 76 4.46 11.35 -12.45
CA VAL A 76 4.67 10.64 -13.72
C VAL A 76 6.03 11.00 -14.31
N TYR A 77 6.77 10.01 -14.74
CA TYR A 77 7.98 10.17 -15.52
C TYR A 77 8.02 9.14 -16.66
N GLY A 78 7.92 9.63 -17.89
CA GLY A 78 7.77 8.78 -19.07
C GLY A 78 6.48 7.95 -18.99
N LYS A 79 6.62 6.62 -19.08
CA LYS A 79 5.50 5.66 -18.92
C LYS A 79 5.28 5.22 -17.47
N GLN A 80 6.11 5.68 -16.55
CA GLN A 80 6.03 5.27 -15.15
C GLN A 80 5.17 6.25 -14.36
N LYS A 81 4.28 5.69 -13.52
CA LYS A 81 3.42 6.45 -12.61
C LYS A 81 3.55 5.89 -11.21
N THR A 82 3.55 6.77 -10.23
CA THR A 82 3.50 6.42 -8.81
C THR A 82 2.66 7.43 -8.03
N GLU A 83 2.13 7.01 -6.90
CA GLU A 83 1.53 7.86 -5.88
C GLU A 83 2.44 7.85 -4.65
N LEU A 84 2.63 9.00 -4.05
CA LEU A 84 3.40 9.18 -2.82
C LEU A 84 2.41 9.46 -1.70
N ASP A 85 2.39 8.61 -0.65
CA ASP A 85 1.47 8.79 0.47
C ASP A 85 1.73 10.12 1.19
N ASN A 86 3.01 10.40 1.49
CA ASN A 86 3.44 11.61 2.14
C ASN A 86 4.76 12.10 1.53
N LEU A 87 4.85 13.39 1.29
CA LEU A 87 6.02 14.07 0.77
C LEU A 87 6.34 15.29 1.62
N ILE A 88 7.53 15.34 2.19
CA ILE A 88 8.05 16.45 2.99
C ILE A 88 9.19 17.09 2.22
N VAL A 89 9.18 18.42 2.13
CA VAL A 89 10.23 19.21 1.45
C VAL A 89 10.66 20.33 2.36
N ASN A 90 11.94 20.38 2.68
CA ASN A 90 12.54 21.45 3.45
C ASN A 90 13.98 21.73 2.97
N LYS A 91 14.69 22.60 3.67
CA LYS A 91 16.08 22.93 3.31
C LYS A 91 17.03 21.73 3.32
N ASN A 92 16.73 20.70 4.10
CA ASN A 92 17.60 19.53 4.24
C ASN A 92 17.35 18.45 3.17
N GLY A 93 16.24 18.54 2.41
CA GLY A 93 15.98 17.58 1.33
C GLY A 93 14.51 17.38 1.01
N ILE A 94 14.27 16.31 0.26
CA ILE A 94 12.96 15.84 -0.17
C ILE A 94 12.78 14.44 0.39
N PHE A 95 11.76 14.24 1.21
CA PHE A 95 11.55 13.00 1.95
C PHE A 95 10.19 12.39 1.61
N ILE A 96 10.20 11.15 1.16
CA ILE A 96 9.00 10.34 0.93
C ILE A 96 8.76 9.50 2.19
N VAL A 97 7.53 9.43 2.69
CA VAL A 97 7.15 8.53 3.78
C VAL A 97 5.99 7.66 3.31
N GLU A 98 6.31 6.43 2.97
CA GLU A 98 5.36 5.39 2.61
C GLU A 98 4.79 4.74 3.86
N VAL A 99 3.47 4.56 3.92
CA VAL A 99 2.79 4.01 5.09
C VAL A 99 2.34 2.58 4.83
N LYS A 100 2.70 1.66 5.72
CA LYS A 100 2.26 0.26 5.66
C LYS A 100 1.46 -0.11 6.92
N ASN A 101 0.19 -0.42 6.72
CA ASN A 101 -0.71 -0.91 7.76
C ASN A 101 -0.92 -2.43 7.58
N TYR A 102 0.12 -3.20 7.88
CA TYR A 102 0.06 -4.65 7.82
C TYR A 102 -0.30 -5.22 9.20
N SER A 103 -1.38 -5.98 9.27
CA SER A 103 -1.75 -6.74 10.47
C SER A 103 -1.03 -8.09 10.49
N GLY A 104 -0.62 -8.54 11.68
CA GLY A 104 0.07 -9.82 11.87
C GLY A 104 1.58 -9.71 11.65
N GLU A 105 2.21 -10.85 11.42
CA GLU A 105 3.66 -10.96 11.24
C GLU A 105 4.03 -10.87 9.76
N ILE A 106 5.20 -10.31 9.49
CA ILE A 106 5.77 -10.15 8.15
C ILE A 106 7.08 -10.94 8.10
N TYR A 107 7.23 -11.72 7.04
CA TYR A 107 8.43 -12.51 6.76
C TYR A 107 8.97 -12.18 5.38
N GLY A 108 10.27 -11.98 5.28
CA GLY A 108 10.97 -11.68 4.04
C GLY A 108 12.35 -11.11 4.31
N ILE A 109 13.14 -10.95 3.27
CA ILE A 109 14.44 -10.29 3.32
C ILE A 109 14.45 -9.10 2.36
N ARG A 110 15.51 -8.29 2.41
CA ARG A 110 15.63 -7.04 1.64
C ARG A 110 15.55 -7.26 0.13
N GLU A 111 16.08 -8.37 -0.34
CA GLU A 111 16.20 -8.75 -1.75
C GLU A 111 14.93 -9.36 -2.33
N ASP A 112 14.03 -9.83 -1.49
CA ASP A 112 12.78 -10.46 -1.92
C ASP A 112 11.89 -9.48 -2.67
N ARG A 113 11.33 -9.92 -3.79
CA ARG A 113 10.32 -9.12 -4.49
C ARG A 113 9.00 -9.05 -3.75
N LYS A 114 8.66 -10.12 -3.01
CA LYS A 114 7.43 -10.23 -2.22
C LYS A 114 7.74 -10.79 -0.85
N TRP A 115 7.03 -10.27 0.14
CA TRP A 115 7.08 -10.74 1.52
C TRP A 115 5.82 -11.54 1.85
N LEU A 116 5.93 -12.46 2.80
CA LEU A 116 4.82 -13.23 3.32
C LEU A 116 4.24 -12.51 4.55
N LYS A 117 2.96 -12.18 4.49
CA LYS A 117 2.19 -11.68 5.61
C LYS A 117 1.34 -12.81 6.19
N GLN A 118 1.42 -13.03 7.52
CA GLN A 118 0.67 -14.04 8.24
C GLN A 118 -0.14 -13.41 9.37
N ARG A 119 -1.35 -13.90 9.60
CA ARG A 119 -2.15 -13.55 10.76
C ARG A 119 -3.05 -14.72 11.16
N PHE A 120 -3.33 -14.84 12.44
CA PHE A 120 -4.37 -15.73 12.94
C PHE A 120 -5.69 -14.97 13.10
N SER A 121 -6.82 -15.60 12.76
CA SER A 121 -8.15 -15.11 13.14
C SER A 121 -8.41 -15.38 14.63
N GLY A 122 -9.44 -14.72 15.19
CA GLY A 122 -9.90 -15.01 16.57
C GLY A 122 -10.29 -16.47 16.80
N GLY A 123 -10.60 -17.24 15.76
CA GLY A 123 -10.87 -18.68 15.79
C GLY A 123 -9.66 -19.58 15.49
N GLY A 124 -8.43 -19.04 15.52
CA GLY A 124 -7.19 -19.81 15.31
C GLY A 124 -6.87 -20.17 13.85
N LYS A 125 -7.66 -19.73 12.86
CA LYS A 125 -7.38 -19.97 11.44
C LYS A 125 -6.23 -19.11 10.96
N LEU A 126 -5.20 -19.74 10.36
CA LEU A 126 -4.08 -19.05 9.75
C LEU A 126 -4.47 -18.47 8.37
N TYR A 127 -4.21 -17.18 8.20
CA TYR A 127 -4.31 -16.48 6.92
C TYR A 127 -2.92 -16.06 6.46
N GLN A 128 -2.59 -16.39 5.22
CA GLN A 128 -1.32 -16.07 4.59
C GLN A 128 -1.56 -15.31 3.29
N LYS A 129 -0.76 -14.28 3.04
CA LYS A 129 -0.84 -13.50 1.80
C LYS A 129 0.54 -12.95 1.45
N HIS A 130 0.91 -13.07 0.17
CA HIS A 130 2.07 -12.36 -0.35
C HIS A 130 1.73 -10.89 -0.60
N VAL A 131 2.61 -10.01 -0.15
CA VAL A 131 2.56 -8.56 -0.36
C VAL A 131 3.85 -8.13 -1.07
N ASP A 132 3.79 -7.06 -1.86
CA ASP A 132 5.00 -6.54 -2.50
C ASP A 132 5.94 -5.96 -1.44
N ASN A 133 7.25 -6.12 -1.67
CA ASN A 133 8.28 -5.56 -0.79
C ASN A 133 8.22 -4.03 -0.88
N PRO A 134 7.96 -3.32 0.22
CA PRO A 134 7.82 -1.87 0.20
C PRO A 134 9.15 -1.13 -0.04
N ILE A 135 10.32 -1.76 0.20
CA ILE A 135 11.63 -1.17 -0.14
C ILE A 135 11.71 -0.97 -1.67
N GLY A 136 11.29 -1.97 -2.44
CA GLY A 136 11.23 -1.86 -3.90
C GLY A 136 10.26 -0.77 -4.39
N GLN A 137 9.15 -0.57 -3.68
CA GLN A 137 8.20 0.50 -3.95
C GLN A 137 8.84 1.87 -3.71
N VAL A 138 9.45 2.09 -2.55
CA VAL A 138 10.08 3.35 -2.17
C VAL A 138 11.24 3.70 -3.10
N LYS A 139 12.14 2.76 -3.40
CA LYS A 139 13.22 2.97 -4.40
C LYS A 139 12.68 3.42 -5.76
N ARG A 140 11.56 2.84 -6.20
CA ARG A 140 10.91 3.26 -7.44
C ARG A 140 10.31 4.66 -7.33
N GLN A 141 9.72 5.02 -6.20
CA GLN A 141 9.19 6.36 -5.93
C GLN A 141 10.31 7.41 -5.94
N GLU A 142 11.43 7.16 -5.27
CA GLU A 142 12.64 8.01 -5.28
C GLU A 142 13.12 8.27 -6.71
N PHE A 143 13.25 7.19 -7.49
CA PHE A 143 13.69 7.29 -8.89
C PHE A 143 12.74 8.15 -9.72
N ILE A 144 11.44 7.86 -9.68
CA ILE A 144 10.43 8.57 -10.50
C ILE A 144 10.39 10.06 -10.10
N LEU A 145 10.35 10.37 -8.81
CA LEU A 145 10.29 11.74 -8.31
C LEU A 145 11.55 12.53 -8.67
N SER A 146 12.73 11.96 -8.44
CA SER A 146 14.02 12.55 -8.78
C SER A 146 14.10 12.89 -10.29
N ARG A 147 13.66 11.94 -11.15
CA ARG A 147 13.65 12.15 -12.60
C ARG A 147 12.62 13.19 -13.03
N ALA A 148 11.46 13.22 -12.41
CA ALA A 148 10.44 14.24 -12.66
C ALA A 148 10.96 15.64 -12.30
N PHE A 149 11.62 15.81 -11.16
CA PHE A 149 12.24 17.08 -10.78
C PHE A 149 13.38 17.49 -11.72
N LYS A 150 14.24 16.54 -12.09
CA LYS A 150 15.34 16.81 -13.04
C LYS A 150 14.84 17.32 -14.38
N LYS A 151 13.71 16.83 -14.88
CA LYS A 151 13.05 17.34 -16.11
C LYS A 151 12.68 18.82 -15.99
N HIS A 152 12.45 19.31 -14.77
CA HIS A 152 12.14 20.72 -14.48
C HIS A 152 13.36 21.53 -14.01
N GLY A 153 14.57 21.00 -14.22
CA GLY A 153 15.81 21.71 -13.87
C GLY A 153 16.12 21.70 -12.37
N ILE A 154 15.46 20.83 -11.58
CA ILE A 154 15.71 20.70 -10.15
C ILE A 154 16.53 19.42 -9.93
N SER A 155 17.79 19.58 -9.54
CA SER A 155 18.63 18.48 -9.06
C SER A 155 18.59 18.52 -7.54
N ALA A 156 17.98 17.51 -6.94
CA ALA A 156 17.84 17.40 -5.50
C ALA A 156 17.86 15.93 -5.07
N TRP A 157 18.39 15.68 -3.90
CA TRP A 157 18.38 14.35 -3.32
C TRP A 157 16.99 14.02 -2.78
N VAL A 158 16.49 12.86 -3.15
CA VAL A 158 15.20 12.33 -2.69
C VAL A 158 15.46 11.10 -1.86
N THR A 159 15.00 11.08 -0.62
CA THR A 159 15.15 9.94 0.29
C THR A 159 13.78 9.44 0.70
N GLY A 160 13.58 8.14 0.63
CA GLY A 160 12.31 7.52 1.00
C GLY A 160 12.43 6.69 2.27
N TYR A 161 11.36 6.69 3.04
CA TYR A 161 11.22 5.91 4.27
C TYR A 161 9.91 5.16 4.29
N ILE A 162 9.87 4.08 5.06
CA ILE A 162 8.70 3.22 5.26
C ILE A 162 8.36 3.22 6.74
N TYR A 163 7.11 3.59 7.04
CA TYR A 163 6.56 3.53 8.39
C TYR A 163 5.52 2.42 8.51
N PHE A 164 5.83 1.43 9.35
CA PHE A 164 4.89 0.37 9.69
C PHE A 164 4.06 0.76 10.90
N THR A 165 2.76 1.00 10.70
CA THR A 165 1.85 1.45 11.79
C THR A 165 1.69 0.46 12.93
N ASN A 166 2.01 -0.81 12.70
CA ASN A 166 1.96 -1.89 13.68
C ASN A 166 3.35 -2.29 14.20
N HIS A 167 4.40 -1.53 13.88
CA HIS A 167 5.78 -1.81 14.30
C HIS A 167 6.24 -3.25 14.01
N ASN A 168 5.81 -3.81 12.90
CA ASN A 168 6.02 -5.20 12.53
C ASN A 168 6.90 -5.35 11.28
N ALA A 169 7.90 -4.49 11.14
CA ALA A 169 8.94 -4.64 10.12
C ALA A 169 9.65 -6.00 10.32
N PRO A 170 9.94 -6.75 9.23
CA PRO A 170 10.48 -8.11 9.34
C PRO A 170 11.95 -8.14 9.78
N PHE A 171 12.68 -7.05 9.64
CA PHE A 171 14.09 -6.88 10.02
C PHE A 171 14.39 -5.38 10.17
N ALA A 172 15.58 -5.04 10.66
CA ALA A 172 16.06 -3.65 10.72
C ALA A 172 16.66 -3.25 9.36
N ASP A 173 16.30 -2.06 8.86
CA ASP A 173 16.80 -1.52 7.59
C ASP A 173 16.77 0.01 7.61
N ASP A 174 17.70 0.67 6.91
CA ASP A 174 17.80 2.13 6.81
C ASP A 174 16.55 2.78 6.17
N TYR A 175 15.76 2.02 5.43
CA TYR A 175 14.49 2.46 4.90
C TYR A 175 13.35 2.51 5.94
N PHE A 176 13.51 1.85 7.09
CA PHE A 176 12.46 1.76 8.09
C PHE A 176 12.64 2.82 9.16
N ILE A 177 11.56 3.46 9.51
CA ILE A 177 11.48 4.38 10.64
C ILE A 177 10.55 3.78 11.69
N ASP A 178 11.00 3.79 12.94
CA ASP A 178 10.27 3.18 14.05
C ASP A 178 9.39 4.21 14.78
N SER A 179 9.69 5.51 14.63
CA SER A 179 8.95 6.55 15.34
C SER A 179 8.97 7.90 14.61
N TYR A 180 7.97 8.73 14.91
CA TYR A 180 7.95 10.12 14.45
C TYR A 180 9.08 10.96 15.03
N ARG A 181 9.61 10.60 16.21
CA ARG A 181 10.79 11.26 16.81
C ARG A 181 12.01 11.05 15.92
N GLU A 182 12.26 9.83 15.51
CA GLU A 182 13.35 9.46 14.62
C GLU A 182 13.19 10.16 13.26
N LEU A 183 12.02 10.11 12.66
CA LEU A 183 11.75 10.83 11.41
C LEU A 183 12.01 12.32 11.55
N LYS A 184 11.59 12.96 12.66
CA LYS A 184 11.86 14.36 12.92
C LYS A 184 13.35 14.67 12.96
N GLN A 185 14.14 13.81 13.57
CA GLN A 185 15.60 13.97 13.62
C GLN A 185 16.20 13.85 12.23
N ILE A 186 15.78 12.85 11.44
CA ILE A 186 16.26 12.62 10.08
C ILE A 186 15.98 13.83 9.18
N ILE A 187 14.73 14.28 9.08
CA ILE A 187 14.33 15.33 8.14
C ILE A 187 14.89 16.72 8.53
N HIS A 188 15.31 16.90 9.77
CA HIS A 188 15.91 18.14 10.25
C HIS A 188 17.42 18.03 10.51
N SER A 189 18.03 16.87 10.25
CA SER A 189 19.48 16.74 10.30
C SER A 189 20.13 17.61 9.21
N ARG A 190 21.32 18.12 9.52
CA ARG A 190 22.07 18.96 8.58
C ARG A 190 22.37 18.18 7.30
N ASN A 191 22.12 18.81 6.16
CA ASN A 191 22.52 18.33 4.84
C ASN A 191 23.67 19.22 4.34
N ASP A 192 24.70 18.59 3.74
CA ASP A 192 25.85 19.30 3.17
C ASP A 192 25.51 20.01 1.86
N ASP A 193 24.46 19.55 1.15
CA ASP A 193 23.91 20.18 -0.06
C ASP A 193 22.44 20.59 0.15
N PRO A 194 22.18 21.68 0.89
CA PRO A 194 20.83 22.09 1.25
C PRO A 194 20.08 22.68 0.05
N LEU A 195 18.78 22.42 0.01
CA LEU A 195 17.89 23.06 -0.97
C LEU A 195 17.84 24.55 -0.77
N THR A 196 18.02 25.30 -1.85
CA THR A 196 17.83 26.76 -1.85
C THR A 196 16.33 27.09 -1.72
N LYS A 197 16.04 28.27 -1.19
CA LYS A 197 14.66 28.77 -1.09
C LYS A 197 13.97 28.82 -2.47
N LYS A 198 14.71 29.12 -3.53
CA LYS A 198 14.22 29.11 -4.91
C LYS A 198 13.78 27.71 -5.35
N GLN A 199 14.58 26.68 -5.09
CA GLN A 199 14.24 25.29 -5.40
C GLN A 199 13.00 24.83 -4.63
N ILE A 200 12.92 25.12 -3.34
CA ILE A 200 11.75 24.79 -2.51
C ILE A 200 10.47 25.41 -3.08
N LEU A 201 10.49 26.69 -3.45
CA LEU A 201 9.34 27.35 -4.07
C LEU A 201 8.99 26.79 -5.46
N GLN A 202 10.00 26.43 -6.23
CA GLN A 202 9.80 25.74 -7.50
C GLN A 202 9.11 24.37 -7.33
N ILE A 203 9.60 23.55 -6.40
CA ILE A 203 9.01 22.24 -6.05
C ILE A 203 7.56 22.42 -5.63
N LYS A 204 7.28 23.36 -4.71
CA LYS A 204 5.92 23.71 -4.30
C LYS A 204 5.02 23.99 -5.49
N ALA A 205 5.46 24.90 -6.37
CA ALA A 205 4.68 25.31 -7.55
C ALA A 205 4.43 24.13 -8.52
N LEU A 206 5.39 23.22 -8.69
CA LEU A 206 5.22 22.04 -9.56
C LEU A 206 4.17 21.07 -9.00
N ILE A 207 4.17 20.85 -7.69
CA ILE A 207 3.22 19.93 -7.04
C ILE A 207 1.82 20.54 -7.04
N GLU A 208 1.65 21.79 -6.60
CA GLU A 208 0.36 22.47 -6.52
C GLU A 208 -0.30 22.65 -7.90
N LYS A 209 0.49 22.91 -8.92
CA LYS A 209 0.00 23.01 -10.32
C LYS A 209 -0.14 21.66 -11.03
N LYS A 210 0.05 20.55 -10.32
CA LYS A 210 0.00 19.18 -10.85
C LYS A 210 0.88 18.94 -12.09
N LYS A 211 2.01 19.63 -12.18
CA LYS A 211 2.95 19.52 -13.31
C LYS A 211 3.87 18.30 -13.24
N LEU A 212 3.77 17.51 -12.18
CA LEU A 212 4.44 16.22 -12.04
C LEU A 212 3.59 15.03 -12.54
N GLN A 213 2.41 15.31 -13.10
CA GLN A 213 1.50 14.33 -13.66
C GLN A 213 1.65 14.19 -15.16
#